data_8e965fae9875541291eb01880ba7ae7c
#
_entry.id   8e965fae9875541291eb01880ba7ae7c
#
_cell.length_a   1.000
_cell.length_b   1.000
_cell.length_c   1.000
_cell.angle_alpha   90.00
_cell.angle_beta   90.00
_cell.angle_gamma   90.00
#
_symmetry.space_group_name_H-M   'P 1'
#
loop_
_entity.id
_entity.type
_entity.pdbx_description
1 polymer ?
#
loop_
_entity_poly.entity_id
_entity_poly.type
_entity_poly.pdbx_seq_one_letter_code
_entity_poly.pdbx_strand_id
1 'polypeptide(L)'
;MSNSNLVDLVSYSPNHSGRRQNPITKIAIHHTAGVLTAAGIGNVFKSRSRKASCNYGIGNDNKVVLVVDECNRAWTTSSSWCDNRAVTIEVSNCQNGGNWLVSDRVLNTLIDLVTDICKRNEIKNCTYTGGTDGVLQMHKWYSQTSCPGPYLGSKFSYIAQEVNKRLRGGNGASTSNLYRVRKTWADSKSQKGAFKNLNSAIDLAKKNGYKVFDNNGKQVYPEVKKVSTSSNKTSPKFIKYENWTGVTQTVCNVRSAPNTNAPIVAQYQKNKPIHYDQVWEGDGYRWISYIGASSGQRRYVACRRLSGDTTPWIRF
;
A
#
# COMPACT_ATOMS: atom_id res chain seq x y z
N MET A 1 -25.61 -4.64 3.01
CA MET A 1 -24.16 -4.58 2.68
C MET A 1 -24.02 -3.57 1.55
N SER A 2 -23.16 -2.59 1.71
CA SER A 2 -22.84 -1.59 0.69
C SER A 2 -21.39 -1.83 0.23
N ASN A 3 -21.10 -1.46 -1.02
CA ASN A 3 -19.73 -1.44 -1.52
C ASN A 3 -18.89 -0.35 -0.84
N SER A 4 -17.57 -0.44 -0.94
CA SER A 4 -16.66 0.57 -0.41
C SER A 4 -16.80 1.90 -1.11
N ASN A 5 -16.75 2.99 -0.33
CA ASN A 5 -16.69 4.36 -0.88
C ASN A 5 -15.30 4.74 -1.41
N LEU A 6 -14.32 3.82 -1.35
CA LEU A 6 -12.98 4.02 -1.91
C LEU A 6 -12.90 3.63 -3.39
N VAL A 7 -14.00 3.20 -4.00
CA VAL A 7 -14.07 2.83 -5.42
C VAL A 7 -13.92 4.07 -6.30
N ASP A 8 -12.95 4.03 -7.22
CA ASP A 8 -12.72 5.08 -8.22
C ASP A 8 -13.47 4.79 -9.53
N LEU A 9 -13.68 3.51 -9.87
CA LEU A 9 -14.38 3.09 -11.07
C LEU A 9 -15.08 1.74 -10.90
N VAL A 10 -16.05 1.48 -11.74
CA VAL A 10 -16.80 0.23 -11.77
C VAL A 10 -16.59 -0.48 -13.10
N SER A 11 -16.34 -1.79 -13.07
CA SER A 11 -16.17 -2.64 -14.24
C SER A 11 -16.72 -4.02 -13.94
N TYR A 12 -18.05 -4.16 -13.96
CA TYR A 12 -18.71 -5.40 -13.55
C TYR A 12 -18.31 -6.61 -14.38
N SER A 13 -18.05 -7.71 -13.67
CA SER A 13 -17.83 -9.04 -14.22
C SER A 13 -19.11 -9.86 -14.17
N PRO A 14 -19.43 -10.65 -15.21
CA PRO A 14 -20.52 -11.63 -15.18
C PRO A 14 -20.15 -12.92 -14.41
N ASN A 15 -18.90 -13.06 -13.93
CA ASN A 15 -18.37 -14.27 -13.32
C ASN A 15 -18.59 -14.24 -11.80
N HIS A 16 -19.81 -14.44 -11.33
CA HIS A 16 -20.15 -14.52 -9.93
C HIS A 16 -21.36 -15.44 -9.72
N SER A 17 -21.54 -15.93 -8.49
CA SER A 17 -22.65 -16.84 -8.16
C SER A 17 -23.89 -16.14 -7.60
N GLY A 18 -24.03 -14.82 -7.78
CA GLY A 18 -25.08 -14.06 -7.14
C GLY A 18 -24.81 -13.88 -5.64
N ARG A 19 -25.88 -13.69 -4.87
CA ARG A 19 -25.81 -13.34 -3.45
C ARG A 19 -25.05 -14.37 -2.61
N ARG A 20 -24.19 -13.88 -1.71
CA ARG A 20 -23.46 -14.71 -0.72
C ARG A 20 -24.44 -15.47 0.18
N GLN A 21 -24.05 -16.70 0.52
CA GLN A 21 -24.81 -17.53 1.45
C GLN A 21 -24.37 -17.35 2.92
N ASN A 22 -23.24 -16.68 3.15
CA ASN A 22 -22.65 -16.47 4.48
C ASN A 22 -22.31 -15.00 4.71
N PRO A 23 -22.27 -14.56 5.99
CA PRO A 23 -21.71 -13.26 6.36
C PRO A 23 -20.26 -13.12 5.91
N ILE A 24 -19.84 -11.89 5.64
CA ILE A 24 -18.45 -11.57 5.34
C ILE A 24 -17.65 -11.59 6.64
N THR A 25 -16.74 -12.56 6.76
CA THR A 25 -15.86 -12.75 7.92
C THR A 25 -14.41 -12.91 7.53
N LYS A 26 -14.11 -12.91 6.23
CA LYS A 26 -12.79 -13.11 5.63
C LYS A 26 -12.50 -12.07 4.57
N ILE A 27 -11.22 -11.84 4.31
CA ILE A 27 -10.73 -10.98 3.23
C ILE A 27 -9.61 -11.74 2.53
N ALA A 28 -9.81 -12.10 1.27
CA ALA A 28 -8.81 -12.82 0.48
C ALA A 28 -8.03 -11.83 -0.40
N ILE A 29 -6.73 -11.76 -0.19
CA ILE A 29 -5.84 -10.86 -0.89
C ILE A 29 -5.04 -11.65 -1.92
N HIS A 30 -5.12 -11.22 -3.17
CA HIS A 30 -4.45 -11.79 -4.32
C HIS A 30 -3.49 -10.79 -4.94
N HIS A 31 -2.62 -11.25 -5.83
CA HIS A 31 -1.87 -10.37 -6.72
C HIS A 31 -2.18 -10.71 -8.17
N THR A 32 -2.15 -9.70 -9.03
CA THR A 32 -2.47 -9.88 -10.45
C THR A 32 -1.41 -10.66 -11.23
N ALA A 33 -0.25 -10.97 -10.63
CA ALA A 33 0.93 -11.49 -11.32
C ALA A 33 1.26 -10.67 -12.58
N GLY A 34 1.13 -9.34 -12.47
CA GLY A 34 1.33 -8.40 -13.57
C GLY A 34 1.20 -6.96 -13.11
N VAL A 35 1.64 -6.03 -13.96
CA VAL A 35 1.53 -4.58 -13.75
C VAL A 35 0.30 -4.09 -14.50
N LEU A 36 -0.82 -3.92 -13.80
CA LEU A 36 -2.11 -3.54 -14.36
C LEU A 36 -2.63 -2.24 -13.72
N THR A 37 -3.29 -1.40 -14.51
CA THR A 37 -4.14 -0.34 -13.96
C THR A 37 -5.42 -0.92 -13.38
N ALA A 38 -6.16 -0.16 -12.58
CA ALA A 38 -7.45 -0.58 -12.08
C ALA A 38 -8.44 -0.93 -13.22
N ALA A 39 -8.47 -0.14 -14.29
CA ALA A 39 -9.25 -0.44 -15.48
C ALA A 39 -8.79 -1.74 -16.16
N GLY A 40 -7.46 -1.97 -16.21
CA GLY A 40 -6.86 -3.21 -16.71
C GLY A 40 -7.34 -4.43 -15.94
N ILE A 41 -7.34 -4.37 -14.60
CA ILE A 41 -7.88 -5.44 -13.74
C ILE A 41 -9.35 -5.71 -14.05
N GLY A 42 -10.17 -4.65 -14.15
CA GLY A 42 -11.58 -4.80 -14.49
C GLY A 42 -11.79 -5.51 -15.83
N ASN A 43 -10.96 -5.17 -16.83
CA ASN A 43 -11.06 -5.77 -18.17
C ASN A 43 -10.69 -7.26 -18.18
N VAL A 44 -9.76 -7.72 -17.33
CA VAL A 44 -9.41 -9.16 -17.20
C VAL A 44 -10.62 -10.03 -16.88
N PHE A 45 -11.59 -9.50 -16.14
CA PHE A 45 -12.74 -10.26 -15.64
C PHE A 45 -14.05 -10.04 -16.40
N LYS A 46 -14.05 -9.24 -17.48
CA LYS A 46 -15.26 -8.96 -18.27
C LYS A 46 -15.80 -10.15 -19.07
N SER A 47 -14.92 -11.03 -19.52
CA SER A 47 -15.33 -12.18 -20.31
C SER A 47 -15.89 -13.32 -19.45
N ARG A 48 -17.02 -13.90 -19.83
CA ARG A 48 -17.55 -15.13 -19.22
C ARG A 48 -16.57 -16.31 -19.33
N SER A 49 -15.79 -16.36 -20.39
CA SER A 49 -14.78 -17.41 -20.62
C SER A 49 -13.65 -17.38 -19.60
N ARG A 50 -13.44 -16.24 -18.91
CA ARG A 50 -12.43 -16.12 -17.84
C ARG A 50 -12.71 -17.04 -16.64
N LYS A 51 -13.99 -17.32 -16.36
CA LYS A 51 -14.46 -18.17 -15.24
C LYS A 51 -13.80 -17.81 -13.88
N ALA A 52 -13.43 -16.56 -13.71
CA ALA A 52 -12.85 -16.01 -12.50
C ALA A 52 -13.24 -14.55 -12.36
N SER A 53 -13.21 -14.02 -11.13
CA SER A 53 -13.45 -12.63 -10.80
C SER A 53 -12.89 -12.30 -9.41
N CYS A 54 -13.00 -11.03 -9.00
CA CYS A 54 -12.77 -10.55 -7.64
C CYS A 54 -13.86 -9.54 -7.26
N ASN A 55 -13.97 -9.18 -5.98
CA ASN A 55 -14.84 -8.08 -5.61
C ASN A 55 -14.18 -6.73 -5.96
N TYR A 56 -12.93 -6.56 -5.61
CA TYR A 56 -12.17 -5.33 -5.87
C TYR A 56 -10.84 -5.62 -6.56
N GLY A 57 -10.38 -4.65 -7.34
CA GLY A 57 -9.01 -4.59 -7.85
C GLY A 57 -8.34 -3.28 -7.44
N ILE A 58 -7.05 -3.32 -7.11
CA ILE A 58 -6.24 -2.12 -6.86
C ILE A 58 -5.14 -2.08 -7.91
N GLY A 59 -5.21 -1.12 -8.82
CA GLY A 59 -4.25 -0.94 -9.91
C GLY A 59 -2.92 -0.33 -9.44
N ASN A 60 -1.87 -0.49 -10.26
CA ASN A 60 -0.60 0.20 -10.04
C ASN A 60 -0.73 1.74 -10.17
N ASP A 61 -1.81 2.22 -10.80
CA ASP A 61 -2.24 3.62 -10.81
C ASP A 61 -2.87 4.08 -9.49
N ASN A 62 -2.90 3.19 -8.49
CA ASN A 62 -3.43 3.42 -7.15
C ASN A 62 -4.93 3.74 -7.11
N LYS A 63 -5.68 3.28 -8.10
CA LYS A 63 -7.14 3.35 -8.15
C LYS A 63 -7.76 2.03 -7.75
N VAL A 64 -8.98 2.11 -7.22
CA VAL A 64 -9.78 0.94 -6.83
C VAL A 64 -10.89 0.72 -7.85
N VAL A 65 -10.96 -0.48 -8.45
CA VAL A 65 -12.06 -0.90 -9.29
C VAL A 65 -12.98 -1.86 -8.53
N LEU A 66 -14.28 -1.64 -8.65
CA LEU A 66 -15.31 -2.60 -8.24
C LEU A 66 -15.60 -3.52 -9.44
N VAL A 67 -15.44 -4.83 -9.22
CA VAL A 67 -15.62 -5.86 -10.26
C VAL A 67 -16.84 -6.74 -9.99
N VAL A 68 -17.08 -7.10 -8.73
CA VAL A 68 -18.28 -7.80 -8.26
C VAL A 68 -18.73 -7.15 -6.96
N ASP A 69 -20.01 -6.82 -6.82
CA ASP A 69 -20.54 -6.26 -5.59
C ASP A 69 -20.22 -7.13 -4.37
N GLU A 70 -19.92 -6.52 -3.22
CA GLU A 70 -19.59 -7.26 -1.99
C GLU A 70 -20.71 -8.21 -1.53
N CYS A 71 -21.95 -7.89 -1.81
CA CYS A 71 -23.08 -8.77 -1.50
C CYS A 71 -23.10 -10.05 -2.34
N ASN A 72 -22.32 -10.11 -3.43
CA ASN A 72 -22.22 -11.25 -4.32
C ASN A 72 -20.91 -12.03 -4.10
N ARG A 73 -20.98 -13.35 -4.34
CA ARG A 73 -19.83 -14.24 -4.29
C ARG A 73 -19.04 -14.14 -5.59
N ALA A 74 -17.86 -13.53 -5.57
CA ALA A 74 -16.90 -13.59 -6.66
C ALA A 74 -16.28 -15.00 -6.77
N TRP A 75 -15.65 -15.31 -7.90
CA TRP A 75 -14.94 -16.58 -8.15
C TRP A 75 -13.44 -16.34 -8.14
N THR A 76 -12.81 -16.38 -6.96
CA THR A 76 -11.43 -15.90 -6.80
C THR A 76 -10.48 -16.96 -6.25
N THR A 77 -10.85 -17.63 -5.15
CA THR A 77 -9.93 -18.50 -4.40
C THR A 77 -9.96 -19.96 -4.85
N SER A 78 -10.81 -20.33 -5.80
CA SER A 78 -11.14 -21.74 -6.15
C SER A 78 -11.84 -22.50 -5.02
N SER A 79 -12.22 -21.83 -3.94
CA SER A 79 -12.94 -22.41 -2.79
C SER A 79 -14.27 -21.70 -2.58
N SER A 80 -15.36 -22.42 -2.82
CA SER A 80 -16.71 -21.89 -2.55
C SER A 80 -16.91 -21.53 -1.08
N TRP A 81 -16.26 -22.25 -0.18
CA TRP A 81 -16.29 -21.96 1.26
C TRP A 81 -15.66 -20.61 1.57
N CYS A 82 -14.45 -20.34 1.02
CA CYS A 82 -13.76 -19.08 1.22
C CYS A 82 -14.49 -17.94 0.51
N ASP A 83 -14.78 -18.08 -0.79
CA ASP A 83 -15.41 -17.04 -1.61
C ASP A 83 -16.79 -16.60 -1.09
N ASN A 84 -17.55 -17.48 -0.42
CA ASN A 84 -18.81 -17.11 0.24
C ASN A 84 -18.61 -16.25 1.49
N ARG A 85 -17.44 -16.30 2.13
CA ARG A 85 -17.11 -15.61 3.39
C ARG A 85 -16.14 -14.46 3.21
N ALA A 86 -15.45 -14.41 2.07
CA ALA A 86 -14.40 -13.42 1.84
C ALA A 86 -14.82 -12.33 0.86
N VAL A 87 -14.52 -11.08 1.18
CA VAL A 87 -14.32 -10.06 0.15
C VAL A 87 -12.94 -10.30 -0.45
N THR A 88 -12.88 -10.38 -1.78
CA THR A 88 -11.67 -10.75 -2.51
C THR A 88 -11.08 -9.54 -3.23
N ILE A 89 -9.76 -9.35 -3.13
CA ILE A 89 -9.06 -8.18 -3.63
C ILE A 89 -7.88 -8.60 -4.49
N GLU A 90 -7.87 -8.19 -5.76
CA GLU A 90 -6.72 -8.31 -6.65
C GLU A 90 -5.84 -7.07 -6.56
N VAL A 91 -4.56 -7.25 -6.27
CA VAL A 91 -3.59 -6.17 -6.08
C VAL A 91 -2.56 -6.20 -7.20
N SER A 92 -2.44 -5.10 -7.94
CA SER A 92 -1.44 -5.00 -9.00
C SER A 92 -0.03 -4.93 -8.44
N ASN A 93 0.88 -5.64 -9.10
CA ASN A 93 2.31 -5.50 -8.86
C ASN A 93 2.84 -4.21 -9.51
N CYS A 94 4.00 -3.73 -9.07
CA CYS A 94 4.70 -2.62 -9.69
C CYS A 94 5.90 -3.07 -10.55
N GLN A 95 6.11 -4.39 -10.63
CA GLN A 95 7.08 -5.05 -11.54
C GLN A 95 6.57 -6.44 -11.92
N ASN A 96 7.02 -6.95 -13.06
CA ASN A 96 6.77 -8.32 -13.49
C ASN A 96 7.90 -9.24 -13.01
N GLY A 97 7.53 -10.39 -12.44
CA GLY A 97 8.50 -11.40 -11.99
C GLY A 97 9.25 -11.05 -10.70
N GLY A 98 10.30 -11.81 -10.41
CA GLY A 98 11.09 -11.69 -9.18
C GLY A 98 10.21 -11.88 -7.94
N ASN A 99 10.29 -10.93 -7.00
CA ASN A 99 9.49 -10.95 -5.79
C ASN A 99 8.05 -10.42 -5.96
N TRP A 100 7.65 -10.05 -7.17
CA TRP A 100 6.32 -9.51 -7.44
C TRP A 100 5.95 -8.33 -6.53
N LEU A 101 6.83 -7.32 -6.50
CA LEU A 101 6.69 -6.16 -5.61
C LEU A 101 5.37 -5.42 -5.85
N VAL A 102 4.81 -4.91 -4.76
CA VAL A 102 3.69 -3.96 -4.75
C VAL A 102 4.22 -2.64 -4.20
N SER A 103 3.88 -1.52 -4.83
CA SER A 103 4.34 -0.21 -4.38
C SER A 103 3.72 0.15 -3.02
N ASP A 104 4.45 0.96 -2.22
CA ASP A 104 3.95 1.41 -0.90
C ASP A 104 2.60 2.14 -1.02
N ARG A 105 2.37 2.87 -2.12
CA ARG A 105 1.07 3.54 -2.36
C ARG A 105 -0.07 2.54 -2.49
N VAL A 106 0.12 1.51 -3.31
CA VAL A 106 -0.87 0.44 -3.53
C VAL A 106 -1.07 -0.37 -2.25
N LEU A 107 0.00 -0.67 -1.51
CA LEU A 107 -0.09 -1.35 -0.22
C LEU A 107 -0.89 -0.53 0.81
N ASN A 108 -0.69 0.80 0.87
CA ASN A 108 -1.47 1.67 1.75
C ASN A 108 -2.95 1.71 1.34
N THR A 109 -3.26 1.79 0.04
CA THR A 109 -4.63 1.71 -0.46
C THR A 109 -5.28 0.36 -0.14
N LEU A 110 -4.53 -0.74 -0.21
CA LEU A 110 -5.00 -2.05 0.22
C LEU A 110 -5.37 -2.04 1.72
N ILE A 111 -4.51 -1.48 2.57
CA ILE A 111 -4.76 -1.39 4.03
C ILE A 111 -6.00 -0.51 4.30
N ASP A 112 -6.18 0.59 3.56
CA ASP A 112 -7.39 1.44 3.67
C ASP A 112 -8.65 0.67 3.29
N LEU A 113 -8.63 -0.04 2.15
CA LEU A 113 -9.75 -0.84 1.68
C LEU A 113 -10.09 -1.99 2.64
N VAL A 114 -9.09 -2.73 3.13
CA VAL A 114 -9.28 -3.79 4.13
C VAL A 114 -9.87 -3.22 5.42
N THR A 115 -9.42 -2.04 5.86
CA THR A 115 -9.96 -1.37 7.05
C THR A 115 -11.43 -0.98 6.86
N ASP A 116 -11.78 -0.43 5.70
CA ASP A 116 -13.15 -0.06 5.34
C ASP A 116 -14.07 -1.29 5.30
N ILE A 117 -13.62 -2.38 4.66
CA ILE A 117 -14.34 -3.66 4.64
C ILE A 117 -14.57 -4.19 6.06
N CYS A 118 -13.53 -4.19 6.90
CA CYS A 118 -13.65 -4.63 8.30
C CYS A 118 -14.70 -3.81 9.06
N LYS A 119 -14.67 -2.47 8.94
CA LYS A 119 -15.65 -1.58 9.61
C LYS A 119 -17.08 -1.85 9.17
N ARG A 120 -17.33 -1.97 7.87
CA ARG A 120 -18.68 -2.16 7.30
C ARG A 120 -19.25 -3.55 7.57
N ASN A 121 -18.40 -4.54 7.84
CA ASN A 121 -18.79 -5.92 8.14
C ASN A 121 -18.56 -6.29 9.60
N GLU A 122 -18.38 -5.31 10.49
CA GLU A 122 -18.24 -5.48 11.95
C GLU A 122 -17.07 -6.40 12.37
N ILE A 123 -16.04 -6.52 11.53
CA ILE A 123 -14.83 -7.27 11.84
C ILE A 123 -13.95 -6.40 12.75
N LYS A 124 -14.08 -6.59 14.06
CA LYS A 124 -13.40 -5.76 15.08
C LYS A 124 -11.90 -6.00 15.18
N ASN A 125 -11.44 -7.17 14.73
CA ASN A 125 -10.03 -7.56 14.77
C ASN A 125 -9.64 -8.29 13.48
N CYS A 126 -8.80 -7.66 12.66
CA CYS A 126 -8.27 -8.26 11.44
C CYS A 126 -7.11 -9.18 11.80
N THR A 127 -7.34 -10.49 11.84
CA THR A 127 -6.34 -11.48 12.23
C THR A 127 -5.63 -12.10 11.03
N TYR A 128 -4.35 -12.38 11.21
CA TYR A 128 -3.54 -13.22 10.34
C TYR A 128 -2.88 -14.32 11.17
N THR A 129 -3.19 -15.58 10.88
CA THR A 129 -2.74 -16.74 11.66
C THR A 129 -1.72 -17.61 10.91
N GLY A 130 -1.41 -17.26 9.67
CA GLY A 130 -0.58 -18.08 8.79
C GLY A 130 -1.35 -19.25 8.14
N GLY A 131 -2.66 -19.33 8.35
CA GLY A 131 -3.57 -20.36 7.83
C GLY A 131 -4.99 -19.83 7.63
N THR A 132 -5.93 -20.73 7.38
CA THR A 132 -7.32 -20.42 7.03
C THR A 132 -8.19 -19.87 8.16
N ASP A 133 -7.72 -19.91 9.42
CA ASP A 133 -8.52 -19.50 10.59
C ASP A 133 -8.60 -17.97 10.73
N GLY A 134 -7.57 -17.23 10.26
CA GLY A 134 -7.54 -15.78 10.32
C GLY A 134 -8.58 -15.09 9.43
N VAL A 135 -8.71 -13.79 9.59
CA VAL A 135 -9.52 -12.91 8.71
C VAL A 135 -8.86 -12.79 7.34
N LEU A 136 -7.55 -12.55 7.30
CA LEU A 136 -6.80 -12.44 6.06
C LEU A 136 -6.51 -13.82 5.47
N GLN A 137 -6.83 -14.00 4.19
CA GLN A 137 -6.74 -15.26 3.48
C GLN A 137 -5.81 -15.15 2.27
N MET A 138 -5.07 -16.22 1.98
CA MET A 138 -4.24 -16.36 0.78
C MET A 138 -4.83 -17.43 -0.17
N HIS A 139 -4.81 -17.15 -1.47
CA HIS A 139 -5.26 -18.10 -2.49
C HIS A 139 -4.54 -19.46 -2.42
N LYS A 140 -3.23 -19.45 -2.17
CA LYS A 140 -2.40 -20.67 -2.09
C LYS A 140 -2.84 -21.67 -1.01
N TRP A 141 -3.71 -21.30 -0.07
CA TRP A 141 -4.26 -22.22 0.92
C TRP A 141 -5.44 -23.02 0.40
N TYR A 142 -6.00 -22.64 -0.77
CA TYR A 142 -7.19 -23.23 -1.35
C TYR A 142 -6.96 -23.84 -2.72
N SER A 143 -5.83 -23.54 -3.36
CA SER A 143 -5.49 -23.99 -4.70
C SER A 143 -3.98 -24.05 -4.88
N GLN A 144 -3.52 -24.87 -5.80
CA GLN A 144 -2.10 -24.99 -6.15
C GLN A 144 -1.65 -23.75 -6.94
N THR A 145 -1.24 -22.71 -6.23
CA THR A 145 -0.79 -21.43 -6.80
C THR A 145 0.24 -20.77 -5.88
N SER A 146 1.05 -19.87 -6.42
CA SER A 146 1.95 -19.00 -5.64
C SER A 146 1.29 -17.73 -5.14
N CYS A 147 0.03 -17.46 -5.53
CA CYS A 147 -0.71 -16.26 -5.14
C CYS A 147 -0.89 -16.20 -3.60
N PRO A 148 -0.63 -15.05 -2.96
CA PRO A 148 -0.47 -13.68 -3.48
C PRO A 148 0.96 -13.26 -3.84
N GLY A 149 1.85 -14.20 -4.09
CA GLY A 149 3.26 -13.96 -4.39
C GLY A 149 4.13 -13.70 -3.15
N PRO A 150 5.48 -13.77 -3.29
CA PRO A 150 6.40 -13.70 -2.15
C PRO A 150 6.29 -12.37 -1.39
N TYR A 151 6.30 -11.24 -2.11
CA TYR A 151 6.27 -9.93 -1.47
C TYR A 151 4.98 -9.69 -0.68
N LEU A 152 3.83 -9.81 -1.35
CA LEU A 152 2.56 -9.52 -0.70
C LEU A 152 2.27 -10.52 0.42
N GLY A 153 2.60 -11.81 0.21
CA GLY A 153 2.49 -12.85 1.23
C GLY A 153 3.29 -12.53 2.50
N SER A 154 4.49 -11.93 2.38
CA SER A 154 5.30 -11.49 3.51
C SER A 154 4.72 -10.29 4.27
N LYS A 155 3.76 -9.57 3.69
CA LYS A 155 3.15 -8.36 4.27
C LYS A 155 1.87 -8.64 5.09
N PHE A 156 1.34 -9.83 5.12
CA PHE A 156 0.05 -10.11 5.77
C PHE A 156 0.03 -9.76 7.26
N SER A 157 1.07 -10.09 8.01
CA SER A 157 1.18 -9.67 9.42
C SER A 157 1.19 -8.16 9.57
N TYR A 158 1.92 -7.44 8.71
CA TYR A 158 1.98 -5.99 8.67
C TYR A 158 0.62 -5.38 8.30
N ILE A 159 -0.06 -5.93 7.27
CA ILE A 159 -1.41 -5.49 6.88
C ILE A 159 -2.37 -5.63 8.04
N ALA A 160 -2.39 -6.80 8.72
CA ALA A 160 -3.24 -7.04 9.87
C ALA A 160 -2.99 -6.04 11.02
N GLN A 161 -1.72 -5.75 11.33
CA GLN A 161 -1.33 -4.78 12.36
C GLN A 161 -1.81 -3.36 12.02
N GLU A 162 -1.56 -2.88 10.79
CA GLU A 162 -1.96 -1.55 10.37
C GLU A 162 -3.48 -1.39 10.27
N VAL A 163 -4.20 -2.41 9.81
CA VAL A 163 -5.67 -2.43 9.84
C VAL A 163 -6.18 -2.34 11.28
N ASN A 164 -5.66 -3.16 12.19
CA ASN A 164 -6.08 -3.15 13.60
C ASN A 164 -5.77 -1.83 14.30
N LYS A 165 -4.66 -1.20 13.98
CA LYS A 165 -4.33 0.15 14.47
C LYS A 165 -5.39 1.17 14.03
N ARG A 166 -5.84 1.11 12.78
CA ARG A 166 -6.90 1.98 12.24
C ARG A 166 -8.29 1.64 12.80
N LEU A 167 -8.57 0.37 13.09
CA LEU A 167 -9.83 -0.05 13.73
C LEU A 167 -9.94 0.44 15.16
N ARG A 168 -8.84 0.50 15.93
CA ARG A 168 -8.80 0.95 17.32
C ARG A 168 -8.77 2.47 17.50
N GLY A 169 -8.86 3.25 16.43
CA GLY A 169 -8.82 4.71 16.53
C GLY A 169 -7.44 5.30 16.84
N GLY A 170 -6.38 4.50 16.76
CA GLY A 170 -5.01 5.02 16.68
C GLY A 170 -4.90 5.89 15.42
N ASN A 171 -4.38 7.13 15.53
CA ASN A 171 -4.37 8.18 14.52
C ASN A 171 -3.94 7.74 13.10
N GLY A 172 -4.79 7.01 12.46
CA GLY A 172 -5.15 6.80 11.10
C GLY A 172 -6.64 7.03 11.04
N ALA A 173 -7.13 8.08 11.70
CA ALA A 173 -8.54 8.40 11.75
C ALA A 173 -8.99 8.76 10.34
N SER A 174 -9.88 7.99 9.82
CA SER A 174 -10.90 8.45 8.90
C SER A 174 -11.91 9.36 9.64
N THR A 175 -11.51 10.50 10.11
CA THR A 175 -12.21 11.69 9.70
C THR A 175 -11.93 11.75 8.20
N SER A 176 -12.95 11.63 7.37
CA SER A 176 -12.82 11.68 5.92
C SER A 176 -11.73 12.71 5.57
N ASN A 177 -10.48 12.26 5.35
CA ASN A 177 -9.42 13.13 4.87
C ASN A 177 -9.79 13.49 3.45
N LEU A 178 -10.67 14.50 3.35
CA LEU A 178 -11.07 15.03 2.07
C LEU A 178 -9.97 15.96 1.60
N TYR A 179 -9.30 15.53 0.56
CA TYR A 179 -8.39 16.39 -0.19
C TYR A 179 -9.22 17.39 -0.99
N ARG A 180 -9.17 18.64 -0.59
CA ARG A 180 -9.95 19.72 -1.23
C ARG A 180 -9.15 20.39 -2.33
N VAL A 181 -9.75 20.49 -3.50
CA VAL A 181 -9.15 21.19 -4.66
C VAL A 181 -9.63 22.61 -4.66
N ARG A 182 -8.72 23.56 -4.36
CA ARG A 182 -9.01 25.01 -4.25
C ARG A 182 -7.87 25.84 -4.83
N LYS A 183 -8.10 27.13 -5.09
CA LYS A 183 -7.03 28.09 -5.42
C LYS A 183 -6.13 28.34 -4.22
N THR A 184 -6.73 28.61 -3.06
CA THR A 184 -6.08 28.72 -1.74
C THR A 184 -6.95 28.05 -0.69
N TRP A 185 -6.40 27.72 0.49
CA TRP A 185 -7.18 27.13 1.57
C TRP A 185 -8.33 28.04 2.04
N ALA A 186 -8.04 29.35 2.17
CA ALA A 186 -9.00 30.35 2.63
C ALA A 186 -10.14 30.60 1.64
N ASP A 187 -9.91 30.35 0.34
CA ASP A 187 -10.92 30.57 -0.71
C ASP A 187 -11.81 29.32 -0.85
N SER A 188 -12.75 29.17 0.05
CA SER A 188 -13.71 28.07 0.03
C SER A 188 -14.64 28.10 -1.18
N LYS A 189 -14.90 29.29 -1.75
CA LYS A 189 -15.76 29.45 -2.93
C LYS A 189 -15.11 28.92 -4.22
N SER A 190 -13.77 28.84 -4.28
CA SER A 190 -13.05 28.24 -5.40
C SER A 190 -13.04 26.72 -5.40
N GLN A 191 -13.63 26.06 -4.39
CA GLN A 191 -13.56 24.61 -4.29
C GLN A 191 -14.18 23.91 -5.50
N LYS A 192 -13.36 23.16 -6.26
CA LYS A 192 -13.80 22.35 -7.42
C LYS A 192 -14.21 20.95 -7.04
N GLY A 193 -13.74 20.44 -5.89
CA GLY A 193 -14.07 19.11 -5.42
C GLY A 193 -13.44 18.81 -4.07
N ALA A 194 -13.93 17.73 -3.43
CA ALA A 194 -13.38 17.14 -2.23
C ALA A 194 -13.34 15.62 -2.42
N PHE A 195 -12.16 15.04 -2.29
CA PHE A 195 -11.88 13.65 -2.63
C PHE A 195 -11.29 12.92 -1.45
N LYS A 196 -11.70 11.69 -1.23
CA LYS A 196 -11.05 10.78 -0.28
C LYS A 196 -9.70 10.29 -0.83
N ASN A 197 -9.58 10.19 -2.16
CA ASN A 197 -8.35 9.79 -2.85
C ASN A 197 -7.54 11.04 -3.25
N LEU A 198 -6.28 11.11 -2.78
CA LEU A 198 -5.37 12.22 -3.08
C LEU A 198 -5.10 12.37 -4.59
N ASN A 199 -4.99 11.26 -5.33
CA ASN A 199 -4.69 11.33 -6.75
C ASN A 199 -5.85 11.88 -7.57
N SER A 200 -7.08 11.47 -7.25
CA SER A 200 -8.29 12.05 -7.88
C SER A 200 -8.35 13.57 -7.63
N ALA A 201 -7.95 14.02 -6.44
CA ALA A 201 -7.81 15.44 -6.14
C ALA A 201 -6.69 16.10 -6.96
N ILE A 202 -5.52 15.45 -7.08
CA ILE A 202 -4.38 15.95 -7.86
C ILE A 202 -4.73 16.05 -9.35
N ASP A 203 -5.41 15.05 -9.91
CA ASP A 203 -5.79 15.04 -11.33
C ASP A 203 -6.76 16.19 -11.64
N LEU A 204 -7.73 16.45 -10.76
CA LEU A 204 -8.62 17.59 -10.91
C LEU A 204 -7.86 18.91 -10.73
N ALA A 205 -6.94 18.98 -9.76
CA ALA A 205 -6.12 20.18 -9.52
C ALA A 205 -5.24 20.52 -10.73
N LYS A 206 -4.60 19.51 -11.35
CA LYS A 206 -3.81 19.69 -12.59
C LYS A 206 -4.65 20.27 -13.73
N LYS A 207 -5.84 19.72 -13.96
CA LYS A 207 -6.75 20.18 -15.03
C LYS A 207 -7.19 21.63 -14.87
N ASN A 208 -7.24 22.15 -13.63
CA ASN A 208 -7.75 23.47 -13.33
C ASN A 208 -6.66 24.48 -12.90
N GLY A 209 -5.39 24.08 -12.81
CA GLY A 209 -4.34 24.93 -12.26
C GLY A 209 -4.53 25.25 -10.76
N TYR A 210 -5.16 24.33 -10.02
CA TYR A 210 -5.53 24.50 -8.60
C TYR A 210 -4.56 23.73 -7.69
N LYS A 211 -4.75 23.92 -6.39
CA LYS A 211 -3.99 23.25 -5.33
C LYS A 211 -4.84 22.22 -4.62
N VAL A 212 -4.20 21.23 -4.00
CA VAL A 212 -4.86 20.25 -3.13
C VAL A 212 -4.45 20.52 -1.69
N PHE A 213 -5.43 20.52 -0.80
CA PHE A 213 -5.24 20.71 0.63
C PHE A 213 -5.83 19.53 1.41
N ASP A 214 -5.16 19.13 2.50
CA ASP A 214 -5.70 18.18 3.46
C ASP A 214 -6.76 18.81 4.36
N ASN A 215 -7.33 18.06 5.31
CA ASN A 215 -8.35 18.58 6.23
C ASN A 215 -7.87 19.69 7.16
N ASN A 216 -6.56 19.79 7.38
CA ASN A 216 -5.95 20.79 8.24
C ASN A 216 -5.54 22.06 7.47
N GLY A 217 -5.87 22.09 6.16
CA GLY A 217 -5.50 23.22 5.31
C GLY A 217 -4.04 23.20 4.83
N LYS A 218 -3.31 22.10 5.11
CA LYS A 218 -1.96 21.95 4.59
C LYS A 218 -2.02 21.64 3.09
N GLN A 219 -1.33 22.43 2.28
CA GLN A 219 -1.21 22.18 0.85
C GLN A 219 -0.39 20.89 0.63
N VAL A 220 -0.99 19.91 -0.07
CA VAL A 220 -0.36 18.63 -0.43
C VAL A 220 -0.05 18.51 -1.91
N TYR A 221 -0.58 19.43 -2.73
CA TYR A 221 -0.24 19.52 -4.15
C TYR A 221 -0.47 20.96 -4.69
N PRO A 222 0.41 21.52 -5.58
CA PRO A 222 1.80 21.08 -5.72
C PRO A 222 2.54 21.16 -4.38
N GLU A 223 3.56 20.34 -4.20
CA GLU A 223 4.34 20.39 -2.95
C GLU A 223 4.87 21.79 -2.70
N VAL A 224 4.56 22.35 -1.53
CA VAL A 224 5.11 23.62 -1.11
C VAL A 224 6.56 23.38 -0.71
N LYS A 225 7.50 23.74 -1.57
CA LYS A 225 8.90 23.86 -1.16
C LYS A 225 8.96 24.90 -0.04
N LYS A 226 9.15 24.46 1.20
CA LYS A 226 9.50 25.40 2.29
C LYS A 226 10.81 26.07 1.89
N VAL A 227 10.74 27.37 1.64
CA VAL A 227 11.93 28.20 1.59
C VAL A 227 12.48 28.26 3.02
N SER A 228 13.41 27.38 3.31
CA SER A 228 14.25 27.47 4.52
C SER A 228 15.55 28.11 4.08
N THR A 229 15.84 29.26 4.67
CA THR A 229 17.14 29.89 4.60
C THR A 229 18.24 28.91 4.98
N SER A 230 19.20 28.77 4.05
CA SER A 230 20.55 28.24 4.21
C SER A 230 20.76 26.90 4.91
N SER A 231 20.78 25.85 4.13
CA SER A 231 21.88 24.88 3.97
C SER A 231 21.45 23.84 2.91
N ASN A 232 22.34 23.53 1.97
CA ASN A 232 22.15 22.54 0.89
C ASN A 232 21.80 21.16 1.45
N LYS A 233 20.52 20.83 1.59
CA LYS A 233 20.05 19.49 1.89
C LYS A 233 19.09 19.04 0.81
N THR A 234 19.58 18.19 -0.08
CA THR A 234 18.77 17.48 -1.07
C THR A 234 17.77 16.55 -0.35
N SER A 235 16.49 16.67 -0.70
CA SER A 235 15.46 15.72 -0.21
C SER A 235 15.86 14.29 -0.56
N PRO A 236 15.63 13.32 0.34
CA PRO A 236 15.95 11.93 0.07
C PRO A 236 15.28 11.45 -1.23
N LYS A 237 16.07 10.82 -2.10
CA LYS A 237 15.64 10.31 -3.40
C LYS A 237 15.56 8.79 -3.32
N PHE A 238 14.41 8.22 -3.67
CA PHE A 238 14.29 6.79 -3.92
C PHE A 238 15.07 6.43 -5.19
N ILE A 239 15.86 5.36 -5.14
CA ILE A 239 16.70 4.92 -6.26
C ILE A 239 16.12 3.66 -6.91
N LYS A 240 15.92 2.60 -6.12
CA LYS A 240 15.42 1.33 -6.65
C LYS A 240 14.86 0.42 -5.56
N TYR A 241 14.06 -0.53 -5.97
CA TYR A 241 13.77 -1.73 -5.19
C TYR A 241 14.92 -2.74 -5.39
N GLU A 242 15.37 -3.37 -4.30
CA GLU A 242 16.41 -4.38 -4.34
C GLU A 242 16.28 -5.28 -3.11
N ASN A 243 15.92 -6.52 -3.30
CA ASN A 243 15.85 -7.46 -2.18
C ASN A 243 17.19 -8.20 -2.04
N TRP A 244 17.98 -7.75 -1.08
CA TRP A 244 19.32 -8.26 -0.85
C TRP A 244 19.67 -8.27 0.64
N THR A 245 20.86 -8.80 0.95
CA THR A 245 21.40 -8.79 2.32
C THR A 245 22.76 -8.14 2.32
N GLY A 246 22.92 -7.10 3.14
CA GLY A 246 24.22 -6.51 3.43
C GLY A 246 24.71 -6.88 4.81
N VAL A 247 26.01 -6.91 5.04
CA VAL A 247 26.67 -7.20 6.33
C VAL A 247 27.39 -5.96 6.80
N THR A 248 27.07 -5.49 8.02
CA THR A 248 27.70 -4.32 8.64
C THR A 248 29.17 -4.54 8.90
N GLN A 249 30.01 -3.58 8.51
CA GLN A 249 31.48 -3.59 8.75
C GLN A 249 31.85 -2.79 10.02
N THR A 250 30.92 -2.02 10.56
CA THR A 250 31.02 -1.20 11.74
C THR A 250 29.65 -1.10 12.43
N VAL A 251 29.56 -0.36 13.54
CA VAL A 251 28.27 -0.02 14.15
C VAL A 251 27.51 0.91 13.21
N CYS A 252 26.30 0.53 12.84
CA CYS A 252 25.44 1.30 11.92
C CYS A 252 24.16 1.76 12.62
N ASN A 253 23.88 3.06 12.57
CA ASN A 253 22.65 3.63 13.10
C ASN A 253 21.46 3.31 12.20
N VAL A 254 20.38 2.86 12.79
CA VAL A 254 19.07 2.70 12.17
C VAL A 254 18.26 3.97 12.42
N ARG A 255 17.74 4.58 11.36
CA ARG A 255 16.99 5.83 11.45
C ARG A 255 15.56 5.70 10.92
N SER A 256 14.71 6.64 11.33
CA SER A 256 13.30 6.71 10.89
C SER A 256 13.12 7.27 9.48
N ALA A 257 14.15 7.93 8.92
CA ALA A 257 14.14 8.46 7.55
C ALA A 257 15.57 8.46 6.98
N PRO A 258 15.77 8.48 5.63
CA PRO A 258 17.09 8.43 5.00
C PRO A 258 17.78 9.80 5.01
N ASN A 259 17.99 10.34 6.19
CA ASN A 259 18.75 11.56 6.43
C ASN A 259 19.43 11.53 7.80
N THR A 260 20.53 12.28 7.95
CA THR A 260 21.38 12.26 9.13
C THR A 260 20.76 12.94 10.36
N ASN A 261 19.70 13.74 10.19
CA ASN A 261 18.97 14.39 11.29
C ASN A 261 17.77 13.56 11.78
N ALA A 262 17.38 12.51 11.04
CA ALA A 262 16.30 11.65 11.49
C ALA A 262 16.65 10.93 12.79
N PRO A 263 15.69 10.73 13.70
CA PRO A 263 15.91 10.01 14.95
C PRO A 263 16.58 8.64 14.74
N ILE A 264 17.58 8.34 15.57
CA ILE A 264 18.16 7.00 15.68
C ILE A 264 17.18 6.16 16.50
N VAL A 265 16.70 5.07 15.92
CA VAL A 265 15.68 4.19 16.53
C VAL A 265 16.23 2.83 16.95
N ALA A 266 17.41 2.46 16.43
CA ALA A 266 18.15 1.25 16.77
C ALA A 266 19.59 1.34 16.27
N GLN A 267 20.41 0.32 16.57
CA GLN A 267 21.76 0.16 16.04
C GLN A 267 22.00 -1.29 15.64
N TYR A 268 22.71 -1.50 14.54
CA TYR A 268 23.34 -2.77 14.21
C TYR A 268 24.81 -2.75 14.66
N GLN A 269 25.22 -3.78 15.37
CA GLN A 269 26.61 -4.02 15.70
C GLN A 269 27.36 -4.51 14.45
N LYS A 270 28.70 -4.48 14.47
CA LYS A 270 29.55 -5.02 13.41
C LYS A 270 29.21 -6.49 13.12
N ASN A 271 29.36 -6.91 11.88
CA ASN A 271 29.11 -8.27 11.38
C ASN A 271 27.65 -8.76 11.51
N LYS A 272 26.68 -7.85 11.49
CA LYS A 272 25.25 -8.20 11.50
C LYS A 272 24.65 -8.12 10.09
N PRO A 273 23.88 -9.12 9.65
CA PRO A 273 23.17 -9.09 8.38
C PRO A 273 21.97 -8.14 8.47
N ILE A 274 21.73 -7.40 7.38
CA ILE A 274 20.55 -6.55 7.20
C ILE A 274 19.89 -6.95 5.89
N HIS A 275 18.72 -7.55 5.97
CA HIS A 275 17.86 -7.77 4.79
C HIS A 275 17.13 -6.47 4.48
N TYR A 276 17.21 -6.00 3.23
CA TYR A 276 16.59 -4.76 2.79
C TYR A 276 15.84 -4.91 1.47
N ASP A 277 14.90 -4.01 1.21
CA ASP A 277 14.02 -4.07 0.05
C ASP A 277 14.06 -2.80 -0.80
N GLN A 278 14.75 -1.73 -0.34
CA GLN A 278 14.85 -0.47 -1.08
C GLN A 278 16.21 0.19 -0.88
N VAL A 279 16.62 0.95 -1.90
CA VAL A 279 17.82 1.80 -1.91
C VAL A 279 17.41 3.25 -2.10
N TRP A 280 18.02 4.14 -1.32
CA TRP A 280 17.76 5.57 -1.29
C TRP A 280 19.05 6.37 -1.32
N GLU A 281 18.94 7.65 -1.71
CA GLU A 281 19.98 8.65 -1.54
C GLU A 281 19.45 9.84 -0.74
N GLY A 282 20.24 10.34 0.20
CA GLY A 282 19.87 11.49 1.02
C GLY A 282 21.04 11.97 1.87
N ASP A 283 21.13 13.26 2.09
CA ASP A 283 22.19 13.91 2.88
C ASP A 283 23.63 13.53 2.47
N GLY A 284 23.86 13.21 1.18
CA GLY A 284 25.18 12.81 0.69
C GLY A 284 25.54 11.35 0.96
N TYR A 285 24.55 10.53 1.34
CA TYR A 285 24.72 9.11 1.62
C TYR A 285 23.84 8.23 0.75
N ARG A 286 24.30 7.00 0.49
CA ARG A 286 23.48 5.88 0.03
C ARG A 286 22.91 5.17 1.25
N TRP A 287 21.59 4.92 1.22
CA TRP A 287 20.82 4.28 2.28
C TRP A 287 20.18 3.01 1.77
N ILE A 288 20.14 1.99 2.60
CA ILE A 288 19.27 0.83 2.44
C ILE A 288 18.11 0.94 3.42
N SER A 289 16.97 0.37 3.06
CA SER A 289 15.80 0.41 3.94
C SER A 289 15.03 -0.91 3.94
N TYR A 290 14.35 -1.17 5.05
CA TYR A 290 13.58 -2.37 5.31
C TYR A 290 12.42 -2.05 6.25
N ILE A 291 11.45 -2.97 6.35
CA ILE A 291 10.39 -2.88 7.35
C ILE A 291 10.86 -3.56 8.63
N GLY A 292 10.96 -2.79 9.73
CA GLY A 292 11.35 -3.33 11.03
C GLY A 292 10.34 -4.35 11.54
N ALA A 293 10.80 -5.57 11.84
CA ALA A 293 9.95 -6.70 12.21
C ALA A 293 9.05 -6.41 13.43
N SER A 294 9.59 -5.77 14.46
CA SER A 294 8.85 -5.44 15.69
C SER A 294 8.01 -4.17 15.56
N SER A 295 8.42 -3.20 14.71
CA SER A 295 7.77 -1.89 14.61
C SER A 295 6.79 -1.77 13.43
N GLY A 296 6.91 -2.64 12.41
CA GLY A 296 6.18 -2.52 11.15
C GLY A 296 6.50 -1.26 10.34
N GLN A 297 7.44 -0.44 10.81
CA GLN A 297 7.79 0.84 10.17
C GLN A 297 9.04 0.70 9.31
N ARG A 298 9.11 1.50 8.25
CA ARG A 298 10.31 1.56 7.43
C ARG A 298 11.47 2.14 8.22
N ARG A 299 12.62 1.49 8.10
CA ARG A 299 13.88 1.83 8.76
C ARG A 299 14.97 2.02 7.71
N TYR A 300 15.92 2.89 8.01
CA TYR A 300 16.94 3.31 7.05
C TYR A 300 18.31 3.20 7.71
N VAL A 301 19.26 2.63 6.97
CA VAL A 301 20.66 2.50 7.39
C VAL A 301 21.55 3.05 6.29
N ALA A 302 22.41 3.99 6.62
CA ALA A 302 23.40 4.50 5.67
C ALA A 302 24.46 3.42 5.40
N CYS A 303 24.74 3.15 4.11
CA CYS A 303 25.70 2.12 3.75
C CYS A 303 27.04 2.67 3.23
N ARG A 304 27.07 3.89 2.69
CA ARG A 304 28.30 4.59 2.29
C ARG A 304 28.01 6.08 2.00
N ARG A 305 29.06 6.88 1.90
CA ARG A 305 28.97 8.23 1.33
C ARG A 305 28.86 8.19 -0.19
N LEU A 306 28.30 9.24 -0.78
CA LEU A 306 28.20 9.40 -2.23
C LEU A 306 29.41 10.14 -2.82
N SER A 307 30.15 10.88 -2.00
CA SER A 307 31.38 11.62 -2.39
C SER A 307 32.40 11.63 -1.26
N GLY A 308 33.64 11.95 -1.56
CA GLY A 308 34.76 11.86 -0.62
C GLY A 308 35.17 10.43 -0.36
N ASP A 309 35.40 10.05 0.89
CA ASP A 309 35.63 8.67 1.27
C ASP A 309 34.33 7.85 1.14
N THR A 310 34.26 7.04 0.09
CA THR A 310 33.11 6.19 -0.24
C THR A 310 33.20 4.77 0.30
N THR A 311 34.18 4.50 1.18
CA THR A 311 34.35 3.20 1.85
C THR A 311 33.03 2.73 2.47
N PRO A 312 32.51 1.54 2.08
CA PRO A 312 31.21 1.11 2.55
C PRO A 312 31.24 0.63 4.00
N TRP A 313 30.21 1.03 4.76
CA TRP A 313 29.97 0.52 6.12
C TRP A 313 29.13 -0.75 6.14
N ILE A 314 28.57 -1.09 4.98
CA ILE A 314 27.81 -2.33 4.75
C ILE A 314 28.36 -2.96 3.47
N ARG A 315 28.82 -4.21 3.58
CA ARG A 315 29.29 -5.03 2.44
C ARG A 315 28.09 -5.83 1.91
N PHE A 316 27.97 -5.86 0.60
CA PHE A 316 26.95 -6.60 -0.15
C PHE A 316 27.54 -7.82 -0.84
#